data_a4e9993700fce3c7ee8b800b6e83c0f8
#
_entry.id   a4e9993700fce3c7ee8b800b6e83c0f8
#
_cell.length_a   1.000
_cell.length_b   1.000
_cell.length_c   1.000
_cell.angle_alpha   90.00
_cell.angle_beta   90.00
_cell.angle_gamma   90.00
#
_symmetry.space_group_name_H-M   'P 1'
#
loop_
_entity.id
_entity.type
_entity.pdbx_description
1 polymer ?
#
loop_
_entity_poly.entity_id
_entity_poly.type
_entity_poly.pdbx_seq_one_letter_code
_entity_poly.pdbx_strand_id
1 'polypeptide(L)'
;MRVFVVYWHPEPRSFNAAMFHTACETLTAAGNDVRISDLHEMGFDPVSSRKNFTTVKDPNYFKQQAEEIHANETKGFSKEIASEIEKIEWCDLMIWQFPLWWFGLPAVLKGWVDRVFAMGRTYGAGRFYQSGVFSGKRALLSLTTGGPEDAYRKGAFNGDIAGILRPIHRGILQFVGFDVLTPHLIYGPAHSTEEHRKRHLATFAAR
;
A
#
# COMPACT_ATOMS: atom_id res chain seq x y z
N MET A 1 -9.49 9.91 -13.66
CA MET A 1 -8.73 8.66 -13.36
C MET A 1 -9.28 8.05 -12.08
N ARG A 2 -9.23 6.73 -11.93
CA ARG A 2 -9.66 6.01 -10.72
C ARG A 2 -8.44 5.83 -9.82
N VAL A 3 -8.48 6.40 -8.62
CA VAL A 3 -7.37 6.37 -7.68
C VAL A 3 -7.78 5.63 -6.41
N PHE A 4 -6.95 4.67 -5.98
CA PHE A 4 -7.13 3.98 -4.72
C PHE A 4 -6.01 4.34 -3.75
N VAL A 5 -6.37 4.93 -2.60
CA VAL A 5 -5.43 5.32 -1.56
C VAL A 5 -5.54 4.38 -0.38
N VAL A 6 -4.45 3.68 -0.06
CA VAL A 6 -4.33 2.86 1.16
C VAL A 6 -3.46 3.62 2.14
N TYR A 7 -3.96 3.85 3.32
CA TYR A 7 -3.31 4.65 4.34
C TYR A 7 -3.27 3.92 5.68
N TRP A 8 -2.16 4.09 6.41
CA TRP A 8 -2.09 3.69 7.81
C TRP A 8 -1.17 4.58 8.62
N HIS A 9 -1.69 5.05 9.74
CA HIS A 9 -0.94 5.63 10.86
C HIS A 9 -1.80 5.57 12.13
N PRO A 10 -1.23 5.27 13.34
CA PRO A 10 -2.01 5.15 14.57
C PRO A 10 -2.46 6.50 15.15
N GLU A 11 -1.83 7.62 14.74
CA GLU A 11 -2.16 8.97 15.20
C GLU A 11 -2.83 9.76 14.05
N PRO A 12 -4.13 10.10 14.19
CA PRO A 12 -4.86 10.82 13.14
C PRO A 12 -4.42 12.28 12.95
N ARG A 13 -3.63 12.84 13.87
CA ARG A 13 -3.03 14.18 13.75
C ARG A 13 -1.57 14.13 13.26
N SER A 14 -1.12 12.99 12.80
CA SER A 14 0.24 12.81 12.29
C SER A 14 0.46 13.58 10.98
N PHE A 15 1.74 13.81 10.63
CA PHE A 15 2.07 14.36 9.31
C PHE A 15 1.69 13.40 8.17
N ASN A 16 1.72 12.08 8.40
CA ASN A 16 1.20 11.08 7.45
C ASN A 16 -0.31 11.24 7.22
N ALA A 17 -1.09 11.56 8.26
CA ALA A 17 -2.51 11.87 8.11
C ALA A 17 -2.71 13.14 7.28
N ALA A 18 -1.94 14.21 7.56
CA ALA A 18 -2.00 15.43 6.77
C ALA A 18 -1.68 15.19 5.29
N MET A 19 -0.67 14.37 4.97
CA MET A 19 -0.36 13.97 3.60
C MET A 19 -1.51 13.17 2.96
N PHE A 20 -2.09 12.21 3.69
CA PHE A 20 -3.22 11.43 3.23
C PHE A 20 -4.43 12.31 2.88
N HIS A 21 -4.83 13.22 3.77
CA HIS A 21 -5.93 14.16 3.53
C HIS A 21 -5.65 15.08 2.35
N THR A 22 -4.44 15.68 2.30
CA THR A 22 -4.02 16.54 1.17
C THR A 22 -4.10 15.78 -0.16
N ALA A 23 -3.63 14.51 -0.21
CA ALA A 23 -3.72 13.70 -1.41
C ALA A 23 -5.17 13.47 -1.85
N CYS A 24 -6.04 13.06 -0.92
CA CYS A 24 -7.45 12.78 -1.20
C CYS A 24 -8.19 14.02 -1.68
N GLU A 25 -8.01 15.17 -1.00
CA GLU A 25 -8.62 16.44 -1.36
C GLU A 25 -8.16 16.93 -2.74
N THR A 26 -6.85 16.94 -2.98
CA THR A 26 -6.26 17.38 -4.24
C THR A 26 -6.71 16.52 -5.42
N LEU A 27 -6.66 15.21 -5.26
CA LEU A 27 -7.08 14.27 -6.31
C LEU A 27 -8.57 14.40 -6.62
N THR A 28 -9.41 14.56 -5.61
CA THR A 28 -10.85 14.76 -5.78
C THR A 28 -11.15 16.12 -6.46
N ALA A 29 -10.48 17.19 -6.02
CA ALA A 29 -10.62 18.51 -6.62
C ALA A 29 -10.17 18.53 -8.09
N ALA A 30 -9.19 17.69 -8.46
CA ALA A 30 -8.76 17.50 -9.85
C ALA A 30 -9.71 16.61 -10.68
N GLY A 31 -10.88 16.23 -10.16
CA GLY A 31 -11.89 15.45 -10.86
C GLY A 31 -11.60 13.94 -10.98
N ASN A 32 -10.72 13.41 -10.13
CA ASN A 32 -10.51 11.96 -10.06
C ASN A 32 -11.58 11.28 -9.19
N ASP A 33 -11.88 10.02 -9.52
CA ASP A 33 -12.69 9.16 -8.67
C ASP A 33 -11.75 8.49 -7.64
N VAL A 34 -11.94 8.81 -6.35
CA VAL A 34 -11.04 8.40 -5.28
C VAL A 34 -11.75 7.43 -4.34
N ARG A 35 -11.17 6.23 -4.17
CA ARG A 35 -11.55 5.30 -3.10
C ARG A 35 -10.42 5.22 -2.08
N ILE A 36 -10.79 5.03 -0.83
CA ILE A 36 -9.82 5.00 0.27
C ILE A 36 -9.97 3.73 1.11
N SER A 37 -8.86 3.35 1.76
CA SER A 37 -8.81 2.41 2.86
C SER A 37 -7.91 3.00 3.93
N ASP A 38 -8.52 3.63 4.93
CA ASP A 38 -7.86 4.00 6.17
C ASP A 38 -7.85 2.76 7.09
N LEU A 39 -6.72 2.06 7.10
CA LEU A 39 -6.59 0.79 7.82
C LEU A 39 -6.66 0.95 9.34
N HIS A 40 -6.39 2.17 9.87
CA HIS A 40 -6.55 2.47 11.29
C HIS A 40 -8.02 2.65 11.64
N GLU A 41 -8.75 3.47 10.89
CA GLU A 41 -10.17 3.71 11.09
C GLU A 41 -11.00 2.44 10.87
N MET A 42 -10.61 1.62 9.89
CA MET A 42 -11.24 0.31 9.62
C MET A 42 -11.02 -0.70 10.75
N GLY A 43 -10.05 -0.47 11.66
CA GLY A 43 -9.63 -1.49 12.63
C GLY A 43 -9.12 -2.74 11.93
N PHE A 44 -8.43 -2.58 10.79
CA PHE A 44 -8.01 -3.71 9.94
C PHE A 44 -7.11 -4.68 10.71
N ASP A 45 -7.54 -5.95 10.84
CA ASP A 45 -6.75 -7.02 11.46
C ASP A 45 -5.61 -7.42 10.51
N PRO A 46 -4.32 -7.24 10.87
CA PRO A 46 -3.21 -7.60 10.00
C PRO A 46 -2.95 -9.12 9.91
N VAL A 47 -3.59 -9.92 10.74
CA VAL A 47 -3.28 -11.34 10.86
C VAL A 47 -4.00 -12.16 9.79
N SER A 48 -3.23 -12.76 8.88
CA SER A 48 -3.78 -13.70 7.92
C SER A 48 -4.22 -15.00 8.60
N SER A 49 -5.45 -15.42 8.33
CA SER A 49 -6.03 -16.63 8.92
C SER A 49 -7.24 -17.11 8.10
N ARG A 50 -7.92 -18.15 8.58
CA ARG A 50 -9.19 -18.63 7.98
C ARG A 50 -10.29 -17.56 7.95
N LYS A 51 -10.19 -16.49 8.77
CA LYS A 51 -11.11 -15.34 8.72
C LYS A 51 -11.09 -14.58 7.37
N ASN A 52 -10.07 -14.79 6.53
CA ASN A 52 -10.04 -14.25 5.17
C ASN A 52 -11.13 -14.85 4.27
N PHE A 53 -11.73 -15.98 4.67
CA PHE A 53 -12.57 -16.81 3.83
C PHE A 53 -13.92 -17.12 4.49
N THR A 54 -14.95 -17.24 3.67
CA THR A 54 -16.28 -17.77 4.03
C THR A 54 -16.45 -19.23 3.59
N THR A 55 -15.52 -19.75 2.78
CA THR A 55 -15.46 -21.14 2.32
C THR A 55 -14.18 -21.79 2.86
N VAL A 56 -14.14 -23.10 2.84
CA VAL A 56 -13.00 -23.91 3.33
C VAL A 56 -12.62 -24.94 2.27
N LYS A 57 -11.38 -24.93 1.82
CA LYS A 57 -10.83 -25.93 0.91
C LYS A 57 -10.47 -27.22 1.64
N ASP A 58 -9.73 -27.08 2.74
CA ASP A 58 -9.31 -28.19 3.58
C ASP A 58 -9.52 -27.84 5.06
N PRO A 59 -10.45 -28.51 5.77
CA PRO A 59 -10.70 -28.24 7.17
C PRO A 59 -9.57 -28.68 8.11
N ASN A 60 -8.74 -29.62 7.69
CA ASN A 60 -7.70 -30.22 8.52
C ASN A 60 -6.35 -29.51 8.39
N TYR A 61 -6.09 -28.87 7.25
CA TYR A 61 -4.82 -28.18 6.99
C TYR A 61 -5.02 -26.82 6.30
N PHE A 62 -4.63 -25.76 6.99
CA PHE A 62 -4.69 -24.41 6.44
C PHE A 62 -3.48 -24.13 5.55
N LYS A 63 -3.65 -24.24 4.24
CA LYS A 63 -2.68 -23.77 3.25
C LYS A 63 -3.26 -22.52 2.57
N GLN A 64 -2.81 -21.34 2.99
CA GLN A 64 -3.38 -20.06 2.58
C GLN A 64 -3.61 -19.94 1.07
N GLN A 65 -2.58 -20.19 0.25
CA GLN A 65 -2.70 -20.09 -1.20
C GLN A 65 -3.74 -21.05 -1.81
N ALA A 66 -3.93 -22.23 -1.22
CA ALA A 66 -4.96 -23.17 -1.68
C ALA A 66 -6.37 -22.68 -1.32
N GLU A 67 -6.52 -22.08 -0.14
CA GLU A 67 -7.77 -21.45 0.29
C GLU A 67 -8.08 -20.22 -0.58
N GLU A 68 -7.08 -19.40 -0.94
CA GLU A 68 -7.21 -18.24 -1.83
C GLU A 68 -7.71 -18.65 -3.23
N ILE A 69 -7.12 -19.68 -3.83
CA ILE A 69 -7.57 -20.22 -5.13
C ILE A 69 -9.02 -20.69 -5.03
N HIS A 70 -9.33 -21.48 -4.00
CA HIS A 70 -10.69 -21.99 -3.78
C HIS A 70 -11.69 -20.85 -3.56
N ALA A 71 -11.33 -19.85 -2.75
CA ALA A 71 -12.17 -18.67 -2.53
C ALA A 71 -12.39 -17.85 -3.80
N ASN A 72 -11.39 -17.76 -4.68
CA ASN A 72 -11.55 -17.10 -5.98
C ASN A 72 -12.57 -17.84 -6.88
N GLU A 73 -12.52 -19.18 -6.89
CA GLU A 73 -13.43 -20.03 -7.69
C GLU A 73 -14.87 -20.01 -7.14
N THR A 74 -15.03 -19.94 -5.82
CA THR A 74 -16.32 -20.09 -5.12
C THR A 74 -16.93 -18.76 -4.64
N LYS A 75 -16.27 -17.61 -4.91
CA LYS A 75 -16.58 -16.30 -4.32
C LYS A 75 -16.54 -16.32 -2.78
N GLY A 76 -15.60 -17.08 -2.25
CA GLY A 76 -15.48 -17.41 -0.84
C GLY A 76 -14.55 -16.49 -0.02
N PHE A 77 -14.14 -15.32 -0.53
CA PHE A 77 -13.45 -14.32 0.30
C PHE A 77 -14.42 -13.68 1.30
N SER A 78 -13.94 -13.32 2.47
CA SER A 78 -14.71 -12.49 3.41
C SER A 78 -15.06 -11.16 2.75
N LYS A 79 -16.15 -10.53 3.19
CA LYS A 79 -16.61 -9.24 2.65
C LYS A 79 -15.51 -8.16 2.70
N GLU A 80 -14.76 -8.12 3.80
CA GLU A 80 -13.63 -7.20 3.96
C GLU A 80 -12.57 -7.42 2.87
N ILE A 81 -12.09 -8.66 2.71
CA ILE A 81 -11.04 -8.98 1.74
C ILE A 81 -11.52 -8.82 0.29
N ALA A 82 -12.74 -9.26 -0.01
CA ALA A 82 -13.33 -9.09 -1.33
C ALA A 82 -13.41 -7.60 -1.73
N SER A 83 -13.86 -6.74 -0.82
CA SER A 83 -13.94 -5.29 -1.06
C SER A 83 -12.58 -4.66 -1.31
N GLU A 84 -11.54 -5.05 -0.58
CA GLU A 84 -10.18 -4.52 -0.79
C GLU A 84 -9.60 -4.99 -2.14
N ILE A 85 -9.79 -6.26 -2.52
CA ILE A 85 -9.39 -6.77 -3.83
C ILE A 85 -10.09 -6.00 -4.95
N GLU A 86 -11.40 -5.76 -4.84
CA GLU A 86 -12.18 -5.01 -5.82
C GLU A 86 -11.66 -3.57 -6.00
N LYS A 87 -11.22 -2.89 -4.93
CA LYS A 87 -10.62 -1.56 -5.02
C LYS A 87 -9.31 -1.57 -5.81
N ILE A 88 -8.46 -2.59 -5.63
CA ILE A 88 -7.21 -2.74 -6.40
C ILE A 88 -7.53 -3.00 -7.89
N GLU A 89 -8.47 -3.88 -8.16
CA GLU A 89 -8.88 -4.20 -9.53
C GLU A 89 -9.52 -3.00 -10.25
N TRP A 90 -10.24 -2.20 -9.51
CA TRP A 90 -10.94 -1.03 -10.03
C TRP A 90 -9.99 0.13 -10.35
N CYS A 91 -8.94 0.39 -9.57
CA CYS A 91 -8.10 1.57 -9.72
C CYS A 91 -7.21 1.54 -10.97
N ASP A 92 -6.83 2.72 -11.45
CA ASP A 92 -5.80 2.95 -12.46
C ASP A 92 -4.46 3.30 -11.80
N LEU A 93 -4.53 3.96 -10.62
CA LEU A 93 -3.40 4.31 -9.76
C LEU A 93 -3.70 3.90 -8.32
N MET A 94 -2.77 3.18 -7.69
CA MET A 94 -2.79 2.88 -6.27
C MET A 94 -1.71 3.68 -5.55
N ILE A 95 -2.08 4.35 -4.45
CA ILE A 95 -1.16 5.12 -3.61
C ILE A 95 -1.12 4.49 -2.23
N TRP A 96 0.07 4.19 -1.73
CA TRP A 96 0.27 3.79 -0.34
C TRP A 96 0.87 4.94 0.44
N GLN A 97 0.15 5.44 1.47
CA GLN A 97 0.60 6.49 2.37
C GLN A 97 0.90 5.90 3.75
N PHE A 98 2.18 5.95 4.18
CA PHE A 98 2.60 5.31 5.43
C PHE A 98 3.92 5.87 5.98
N PRO A 99 4.23 5.70 7.28
CA PRO A 99 5.57 5.93 7.83
C PRO A 99 6.47 4.72 7.54
N LEU A 100 7.73 4.98 7.14
CA LEU A 100 8.72 3.91 7.00
C LEU A 100 9.19 3.46 8.39
N TRP A 101 8.65 2.36 8.87
CA TRP A 101 9.01 1.80 10.16
C TRP A 101 9.91 0.57 9.99
N TRP A 102 11.03 0.56 10.73
CA TRP A 102 12.00 -0.53 10.63
C TRP A 102 12.40 -0.85 9.18
N PHE A 103 12.59 0.22 8.39
CA PHE A 103 12.95 0.14 6.97
C PHE A 103 11.95 -0.63 6.09
N GLY A 104 10.70 -0.73 6.52
CA GLY A 104 9.65 -1.47 5.82
C GLY A 104 8.26 -0.89 6.03
N LEU A 105 7.27 -1.68 5.62
CA LEU A 105 5.86 -1.36 5.85
C LEU A 105 5.50 -1.51 7.33
N PRO A 106 4.65 -0.63 7.89
CA PRO A 106 4.01 -0.88 9.17
C PRO A 106 3.27 -2.23 9.17
N ALA A 107 3.21 -2.90 10.33
CA ALA A 107 2.64 -4.24 10.45
C ALA A 107 1.22 -4.35 9.86
N VAL A 108 0.38 -3.34 10.09
CA VAL A 108 -1.01 -3.34 9.59
C VAL A 108 -1.04 -3.27 8.06
N LEU A 109 -0.23 -2.39 7.44
CA LEU A 109 -0.14 -2.30 5.98
C LEU A 109 0.50 -3.56 5.37
N LYS A 110 1.51 -4.15 6.04
CA LYS A 110 2.09 -5.43 5.60
C LYS A 110 1.06 -6.55 5.69
N GLY A 111 0.28 -6.61 6.78
CA GLY A 111 -0.80 -7.58 6.93
C GLY A 111 -1.92 -7.38 5.91
N TRP A 112 -2.22 -6.12 5.53
CA TRP A 112 -3.12 -5.85 4.42
C TRP A 112 -2.61 -6.47 3.11
N VAL A 113 -1.32 -6.33 2.80
CA VAL A 113 -0.69 -7.00 1.64
C VAL A 113 -0.85 -8.52 1.74
N ASP A 114 -0.52 -9.11 2.90
CA ASP A 114 -0.55 -10.57 3.09
C ASP A 114 -1.96 -11.18 3.00
N ARG A 115 -3.00 -10.38 3.25
CA ARG A 115 -4.39 -10.82 3.21
C ARG A 115 -5.09 -10.52 1.89
N VAL A 116 -4.72 -9.43 1.21
CA VAL A 116 -5.44 -8.90 0.04
C VAL A 116 -4.78 -9.32 -1.28
N PHE A 117 -3.45 -9.46 -1.32
CA PHE A 117 -2.79 -10.00 -2.51
C PHE A 117 -2.91 -11.53 -2.57
N ALA A 118 -4.07 -12.01 -3.04
CA ALA A 118 -4.47 -13.39 -3.01
C ALA A 118 -4.09 -14.14 -4.29
N MET A 119 -3.57 -15.37 -4.13
CA MET A 119 -3.22 -16.27 -5.23
C MET A 119 -4.46 -16.66 -6.05
N GLY A 120 -4.30 -16.67 -7.37
CA GLY A 120 -5.39 -16.91 -8.31
C GLY A 120 -6.17 -15.65 -8.69
N ARG A 121 -6.14 -14.59 -7.86
CA ARG A 121 -6.83 -13.33 -8.11
C ARG A 121 -5.85 -12.21 -8.49
N THR A 122 -4.90 -11.88 -7.63
CA THR A 122 -3.96 -10.78 -7.83
C THR A 122 -2.60 -11.23 -8.39
N TYR A 123 -2.30 -12.49 -8.30
CA TYR A 123 -1.10 -13.12 -8.88
C TYR A 123 -1.33 -14.62 -9.10
N GLY A 124 -0.37 -15.29 -9.76
CA GLY A 124 -0.39 -16.74 -9.99
C GLY A 124 -0.57 -17.15 -11.44
N ALA A 125 -0.51 -18.44 -11.73
CA ALA A 125 -0.63 -19.01 -13.09
C ALA A 125 0.34 -18.37 -14.11
N GLY A 126 1.60 -18.12 -13.69
CA GLY A 126 2.62 -17.51 -14.55
C GLY A 126 2.49 -15.98 -14.73
N ARG A 127 1.50 -15.34 -14.12
CA ARG A 127 1.28 -13.89 -14.21
C ARG A 127 2.05 -13.16 -13.13
N PHE A 128 3.30 -12.80 -13.45
CA PHE A 128 4.22 -12.08 -12.58
C PHE A 128 4.97 -11.01 -13.34
N TYR A 129 5.34 -9.93 -12.68
CA TYR A 129 6.11 -8.82 -13.23
C TYR A 129 5.45 -8.22 -14.48
N GLN A 130 6.10 -8.26 -15.66
CA GLN A 130 5.61 -7.68 -16.89
C GLN A 130 4.29 -8.30 -17.39
N SER A 131 4.06 -9.58 -17.08
CA SER A 131 2.81 -10.29 -17.33
C SER A 131 1.87 -10.32 -16.13
N GLY A 132 2.16 -9.55 -15.08
CA GLY A 132 1.38 -9.50 -13.84
C GLY A 132 -0.05 -9.04 -14.06
N VAL A 133 -0.92 -9.40 -13.12
CA VAL A 133 -2.37 -9.14 -13.20
C VAL A 133 -2.70 -7.67 -13.38
N PHE A 134 -1.89 -6.79 -12.77
CA PHE A 134 -2.11 -5.34 -12.78
C PHE A 134 -1.24 -4.60 -13.82
N SER A 135 -0.75 -5.31 -14.84
CA SER A 135 -0.02 -4.68 -15.96
C SER A 135 -0.83 -3.55 -16.57
N GLY A 136 -0.20 -2.38 -16.79
CA GLY A 136 -0.84 -1.16 -17.27
C GLY A 136 -1.43 -0.28 -16.15
N LYS A 137 -1.43 -0.73 -14.90
CA LYS A 137 -1.78 0.10 -13.73
C LYS A 137 -0.53 0.64 -13.06
N ARG A 138 -0.66 1.76 -12.35
CA ARG A 138 0.45 2.45 -11.67
C ARG A 138 0.33 2.33 -10.15
N ALA A 139 1.49 2.34 -9.47
CA ALA A 139 1.54 2.42 -8.02
C ALA A 139 2.52 3.49 -7.56
N LEU A 140 2.19 4.23 -6.51
CA LEU A 140 3.02 5.26 -5.88
C LEU A 140 3.16 4.97 -4.38
N LEU A 141 4.39 4.96 -3.89
CA LEU A 141 4.65 5.04 -2.45
C LEU A 141 4.77 6.50 -2.04
N SER A 142 3.97 6.93 -1.09
CA SER A 142 4.07 8.22 -0.41
C SER A 142 4.37 7.95 1.06
N LEU A 143 5.55 8.34 1.52
CA LEU A 143 6.00 7.92 2.83
C LEU A 143 6.88 8.94 3.55
N THR A 144 6.95 8.80 4.87
CA THR A 144 7.85 9.58 5.73
C THR A 144 8.92 8.70 6.34
N THR A 145 10.08 9.28 6.61
CA THR A 145 11.15 8.64 7.38
C THR A 145 11.35 9.33 8.72
N GLY A 146 11.96 8.63 9.69
CA GLY A 146 12.34 9.24 10.98
C GLY A 146 13.58 10.11 10.90
N GLY A 147 14.52 9.78 10.00
CA GLY A 147 15.79 10.49 9.85
C GLY A 147 15.81 11.46 8.66
N PRO A 148 16.87 12.30 8.59
CA PRO A 148 17.07 13.25 7.51
C PRO A 148 17.49 12.56 6.20
N GLU A 149 17.34 13.25 5.07
CA GLU A 149 17.65 12.73 3.75
C GLU A 149 19.08 12.19 3.62
N ASP A 150 20.05 12.91 4.19
CA ASP A 150 21.47 12.53 4.11
C ASP A 150 21.76 11.15 4.73
N ALA A 151 20.95 10.70 5.69
CA ALA A 151 21.08 9.38 6.29
C ALA A 151 20.67 8.23 5.34
N TYR A 152 19.94 8.53 4.25
CA TYR A 152 19.38 7.53 3.34
C TYR A 152 20.02 7.55 1.93
N ARG A 153 21.20 8.14 1.80
CA ARG A 153 22.00 8.10 0.56
C ARG A 153 22.85 6.84 0.51
N LYS A 154 23.28 6.47 -0.69
CA LYS A 154 24.22 5.34 -0.88
C LYS A 154 25.49 5.53 -0.04
N GLY A 155 25.78 4.55 0.82
CA GLY A 155 26.91 4.61 1.75
C GLY A 155 26.69 5.43 3.01
N ALA A 156 25.51 6.02 3.22
CA ALA A 156 25.16 6.74 4.43
C ALA A 156 24.72 5.80 5.57
N PHE A 157 24.45 6.37 6.75
CA PHE A 157 24.21 5.66 8.00
C PHE A 157 23.06 4.62 7.90
N ASN A 158 21.94 4.99 7.26
CA ASN A 158 20.79 4.10 7.09
C ASN A 158 20.82 3.30 5.77
N GLY A 159 21.81 3.56 4.89
CA GLY A 159 21.89 2.94 3.57
C GLY A 159 21.01 3.64 2.53
N ASP A 160 21.04 3.10 1.31
CA ASP A 160 20.34 3.68 0.16
C ASP A 160 18.81 3.43 0.23
N ILE A 161 18.03 4.50 0.20
CA ILE A 161 16.56 4.44 0.22
C ILE A 161 15.99 3.58 -0.92
N ALA A 162 16.60 3.59 -2.11
CA ALA A 162 16.17 2.75 -3.22
C ALA A 162 16.35 1.25 -2.91
N GLY A 163 17.45 0.90 -2.25
CA GLY A 163 17.72 -0.44 -1.74
C GLY A 163 16.72 -0.85 -0.65
N ILE A 164 16.43 0.05 0.28
CA ILE A 164 15.45 -0.15 1.37
C ILE A 164 14.05 -0.40 0.81
N LEU A 165 13.62 0.37 -0.19
CA LEU A 165 12.29 0.24 -0.78
C LEU A 165 12.19 -0.90 -1.82
N ARG A 166 13.31 -1.48 -2.25
CA ARG A 166 13.33 -2.54 -3.27
C ARG A 166 12.43 -3.74 -2.95
N PRO A 167 12.35 -4.28 -1.71
CA PRO A 167 11.42 -5.34 -1.36
C PRO A 167 9.95 -4.97 -1.61
N ILE A 168 9.57 -3.71 -1.37
CA ILE A 168 8.21 -3.21 -1.59
C ILE A 168 7.97 -3.00 -3.09
N HIS A 169 8.87 -2.24 -3.76
CA HIS A 169 8.74 -1.94 -5.18
C HIS A 169 8.78 -3.21 -6.03
N ARG A 170 9.89 -3.98 -5.92
CA ARG A 170 10.12 -5.15 -6.76
C ARG A 170 9.38 -6.39 -6.27
N GLY A 171 9.41 -6.60 -4.94
CA GLY A 171 8.91 -7.84 -4.32
C GLY A 171 7.39 -7.88 -4.17
N ILE A 172 6.72 -6.72 -4.12
CA ILE A 172 5.27 -6.64 -3.96
C ILE A 172 4.63 -6.03 -5.20
N LEU A 173 4.83 -4.73 -5.43
CA LEU A 173 4.07 -3.98 -6.44
C LEU A 173 4.38 -4.44 -7.87
N GLN A 174 5.66 -4.49 -8.25
CA GLN A 174 6.06 -4.97 -9.57
C GLN A 174 5.79 -6.46 -9.73
N PHE A 175 5.87 -7.26 -8.65
CA PHE A 175 5.60 -8.69 -8.71
C PHE A 175 4.19 -8.97 -9.23
N VAL A 176 3.20 -8.19 -8.81
CA VAL A 176 1.80 -8.33 -9.27
C VAL A 176 1.50 -7.53 -10.55
N GLY A 177 2.49 -6.79 -11.09
CA GLY A 177 2.41 -6.14 -12.41
C GLY A 177 2.27 -4.63 -12.43
N PHE A 178 2.26 -3.94 -11.28
CA PHE A 178 2.20 -2.47 -11.28
C PHE A 178 3.45 -1.84 -11.89
N ASP A 179 3.25 -0.76 -12.66
CA ASP A 179 4.29 0.20 -12.99
C ASP A 179 4.49 1.14 -11.78
N VAL A 180 5.66 1.02 -11.14
CA VAL A 180 5.94 1.73 -9.88
C VAL A 180 6.57 3.07 -10.17
N LEU A 181 5.87 4.13 -9.78
CA LEU A 181 6.32 5.52 -9.93
C LEU A 181 7.43 5.84 -8.91
N THR A 182 8.20 6.89 -9.21
CA THR A 182 9.18 7.45 -8.27
C THR A 182 8.48 7.79 -6.94
N PRO A 183 8.95 7.25 -5.80
CA PRO A 183 8.28 7.47 -4.51
C PRO A 183 8.29 8.94 -4.10
N HIS A 184 7.23 9.36 -3.41
CA HIS A 184 7.20 10.64 -2.72
C HIS A 184 7.73 10.45 -1.29
N LEU A 185 8.86 11.08 -0.99
CA LEU A 185 9.59 10.90 0.26
C LEU A 185 9.63 12.22 1.04
N ILE A 186 9.20 12.18 2.28
CA ILE A 186 9.39 13.28 3.25
C ILE A 186 10.27 12.79 4.39
N TYR A 187 11.46 13.37 4.46
CA TYR A 187 12.47 12.98 5.44
C TYR A 187 12.31 13.75 6.75
N GLY A 188 12.24 13.03 7.86
CA GLY A 188 12.27 13.56 9.21
C GLY A 188 11.23 14.64 9.54
N PRO A 189 9.94 14.53 9.17
CA PRO A 189 8.97 15.60 9.37
C PRO A 189 8.76 15.96 10.84
N ALA A 190 9.03 15.05 11.77
CA ALA A 190 8.96 15.31 13.20
C ALA A 190 10.03 16.32 13.69
N HIS A 191 11.13 16.44 12.95
CA HIS A 191 12.23 17.37 13.24
C HIS A 191 12.18 18.64 12.40
N SER A 192 11.17 18.78 11.54
CA SER A 192 10.98 19.94 10.68
C SER A 192 10.15 21.03 11.36
N THR A 193 10.35 22.29 10.97
CA THR A 193 9.50 23.41 11.39
C THR A 193 8.09 23.27 10.81
N GLU A 194 7.11 23.92 11.42
CA GLU A 194 5.73 23.95 10.90
C GLU A 194 5.66 24.52 9.48
N GLU A 195 6.44 25.57 9.21
CA GLU A 195 6.53 26.19 7.88
C GLU A 195 7.07 25.22 6.82
N HIS A 196 8.10 24.43 7.14
CA HIS A 196 8.61 23.39 6.26
C HIS A 196 7.54 22.32 5.99
N ARG A 197 6.83 21.86 7.03
CA ARG A 197 5.75 20.88 6.85
C ARG A 197 4.64 21.42 5.94
N LYS A 198 4.22 22.69 6.12
CA LYS A 198 3.24 23.33 5.22
C LYS A 198 3.71 23.41 3.77
N ARG A 199 4.98 23.76 3.55
CA ARG A 199 5.58 23.74 2.19
C ARG A 199 5.60 22.35 1.56
N HIS A 200 5.93 21.33 2.33
CA HIS A 200 5.88 19.95 1.83
C HIS A 200 4.48 19.52 1.37
N LEU A 201 3.43 19.87 2.15
CA LEU A 201 2.06 19.57 1.76
C LEU A 201 1.64 20.34 0.49
N ALA A 202 1.99 21.63 0.39
CA ALA A 202 1.70 22.44 -0.80
C ALA A 202 2.41 21.89 -2.05
N THR A 203 3.68 21.48 -1.94
CA THR A 203 4.42 20.85 -3.04
C THR A 203 3.86 19.49 -3.42
N PHE A 204 3.36 18.74 -2.45
CA PHE A 204 2.70 17.46 -2.69
C PHE A 204 1.40 17.64 -3.48
N ALA A 205 0.59 18.62 -3.10
CA ALA A 205 -0.66 18.95 -3.80
C ALA A 205 -0.44 19.42 -5.27
N ALA A 206 0.75 19.95 -5.59
CA ALA A 206 1.07 20.44 -6.94
C ALA A 206 1.64 19.36 -7.88
N ARG A 207 1.86 18.14 -7.41
CA ARG A 207 2.40 16.99 -8.18
C ARG A 207 1.30 16.20 -8.87
#